data_f2f319f5a77064714d3492ff72a42561
#
_entry.id   f2f319f5a77064714d3492ff72a42561
#
_cell.length_a   1.000
_cell.length_b   1.000
_cell.length_c   1.000
_cell.angle_alpha   90.00
_cell.angle_beta   90.00
_cell.angle_gamma   90.00
#
_symmetry.space_group_name_H-M   'P 1'
#
loop_
_entity.id
_entity.type
_entity.pdbx_description
1 polymer ?
#
loop_
_entity_poly.entity_id
_entity_poly.type
_entity_poly.pdbx_seq_one_letter_code
_entity_poly.pdbx_strand_id
1 'polypeptide(L)'
;MALERTFSIIKPNAVANNDIGAIYARFESAGFEIIAAKMLRLTKEQAEGFYAEHKGRPFFDGLVEFMTSGPIMVQVLEGENAVQRNRDIMGATNPDNALAGTLRADFADSFTANAVHGSDAVESAQREIAYFFAADEIFPRR
;
A
#
# COMPACT_ATOMS: atom_id res chain seq x y z
N MET A 1 -14.24 19.60 3.11
CA MET A 1 -13.91 18.43 2.31
C MET A 1 -12.55 18.63 1.70
N ALA A 2 -11.57 18.07 2.37
CA ALA A 2 -10.20 18.24 1.96
C ALA A 2 -9.80 17.10 1.04
N LEU A 3 -9.19 17.46 -0.08
CA LEU A 3 -8.53 16.50 -0.95
C LEU A 3 -7.26 16.02 -0.25
N GLU A 4 -7.13 14.72 -0.08
CA GLU A 4 -6.00 14.09 0.59
C GLU A 4 -5.28 13.14 -0.33
N ARG A 5 -4.02 12.88 -0.01
CA ARG A 5 -3.21 11.84 -0.65
C ARG A 5 -2.88 10.77 0.36
N THR A 6 -2.92 9.52 -0.08
CA THR A 6 -2.42 8.40 0.73
C THR A 6 -1.46 7.57 -0.11
N PHE A 7 -0.53 6.91 0.56
CA PHE A 7 0.42 6.03 -0.09
C PHE A 7 -0.05 4.59 0.03
N SER A 8 0.09 3.84 -1.04
CA SER A 8 -0.35 2.44 -1.09
C SER A 8 0.72 1.58 -1.74
N ILE A 9 0.83 0.34 -1.29
CA ILE A 9 1.68 -0.67 -1.92
C ILE A 9 0.82 -1.88 -2.22
N ILE A 10 1.00 -2.46 -3.42
CA ILE A 10 0.54 -3.82 -3.70
C ILE A 10 1.74 -4.71 -3.43
N LYS A 11 1.61 -5.59 -2.45
CA LYS A 11 2.71 -6.40 -1.92
C LYS A 11 3.08 -7.56 -2.85
N PRO A 12 4.25 -8.18 -2.65
CA PRO A 12 4.74 -9.22 -3.58
C PRO A 12 3.77 -10.36 -3.84
N ASN A 13 2.99 -10.80 -2.85
CA ASN A 13 2.04 -11.89 -3.06
C ASN A 13 0.96 -11.54 -4.08
N ALA A 14 0.39 -10.33 -3.97
CA ALA A 14 -0.66 -9.91 -4.90
C ALA A 14 -0.10 -9.58 -6.28
N VAL A 15 1.12 -9.06 -6.35
CA VAL A 15 1.80 -8.87 -7.65
C VAL A 15 2.03 -10.22 -8.31
N ALA A 16 2.56 -11.20 -7.57
CA ALA A 16 2.81 -12.54 -8.10
C ALA A 16 1.53 -13.24 -8.54
N ASN A 17 0.42 -12.98 -7.85
CA ASN A 17 -0.89 -13.54 -8.20
C ASN A 17 -1.57 -12.80 -9.36
N ASN A 18 -0.92 -11.77 -9.91
CA ASN A 18 -1.43 -10.99 -11.03
C ASN A 18 -2.69 -10.21 -10.69
N ASP A 19 -2.76 -9.67 -9.47
CA ASP A 19 -3.93 -8.98 -8.94
C ASP A 19 -3.85 -7.45 -9.08
N ILE A 20 -2.80 -6.89 -9.69
CA ILE A 20 -2.62 -5.43 -9.78
C ILE A 20 -3.84 -4.77 -10.40
N GLY A 21 -4.31 -5.26 -11.54
CA GLY A 21 -5.44 -4.66 -12.25
C GLY A 21 -6.73 -4.72 -11.44
N ALA A 22 -6.99 -5.85 -10.78
CA ALA A 22 -8.17 -6.00 -9.94
C ALA A 22 -8.15 -5.04 -8.74
N ILE A 23 -6.99 -4.87 -8.12
CA ILE A 23 -6.85 -3.96 -6.98
C ILE A 23 -6.97 -2.50 -7.44
N TYR A 24 -6.36 -2.14 -8.57
CA TYR A 24 -6.49 -0.79 -9.14
C TYR A 24 -7.94 -0.48 -9.50
N ALA A 25 -8.67 -1.45 -10.03
CA ALA A 25 -10.09 -1.27 -10.33
C ALA A 25 -10.90 -0.95 -9.06
N ARG A 26 -10.55 -1.58 -7.94
CA ARG A 26 -11.18 -1.28 -6.65
C ARG A 26 -10.91 0.14 -6.19
N PHE A 27 -9.67 0.63 -6.36
CA PHE A 27 -9.33 2.01 -6.04
C PHE A 27 -10.15 2.98 -6.87
N GLU A 28 -10.19 2.77 -8.17
CA GLU A 28 -10.92 3.67 -9.07
C GLU A 28 -12.42 3.62 -8.84
N SER A 29 -12.98 2.44 -8.60
CA SER A 29 -14.40 2.28 -8.28
C SER A 29 -14.78 2.97 -6.98
N ALA A 30 -13.84 3.08 -6.04
CA ALA A 30 -14.07 3.78 -4.78
C ALA A 30 -13.94 5.30 -4.92
N GLY A 31 -13.60 5.80 -6.10
CA GLY A 31 -13.49 7.23 -6.36
C GLY A 31 -12.10 7.81 -6.17
N PHE A 32 -11.08 6.98 -5.97
CA PHE A 32 -9.70 7.47 -5.92
C PHE A 32 -9.14 7.71 -7.31
N GLU A 33 -8.31 8.73 -7.43
CA GLU A 33 -7.47 8.92 -8.60
C GLU A 33 -6.07 8.42 -8.29
N ILE A 34 -5.53 7.59 -9.17
CA ILE A 34 -4.13 7.15 -9.07
C ILE A 34 -3.31 8.23 -9.76
N ILE A 35 -2.49 8.95 -9.00
CA ILE A 35 -1.74 10.10 -9.52
C ILE A 35 -0.24 9.83 -9.62
N ALA A 36 0.23 8.68 -9.15
CA ALA A 36 1.59 8.20 -9.34
C ALA A 36 1.59 6.70 -9.14
N ALA A 37 2.42 6.00 -9.92
CA ALA A 37 2.53 4.55 -9.80
C ALA A 37 3.85 4.10 -10.41
N LYS A 38 4.51 3.15 -9.77
CA LYS A 38 5.65 2.48 -10.38
C LYS A 38 5.88 1.11 -9.76
N MET A 39 6.45 0.22 -10.56
CA MET A 39 6.86 -1.10 -10.09
C MET A 39 8.34 -1.06 -9.74
N LEU A 40 8.69 -1.68 -8.63
CA LEU A 40 10.09 -1.82 -8.22
C LEU A 40 10.26 -3.04 -7.34
N ARG A 41 11.51 -3.42 -7.13
CA ARG A 41 11.85 -4.44 -6.15
C ARG A 41 12.68 -3.78 -5.07
N LEU A 42 12.24 -3.88 -3.82
CA LEU A 42 12.95 -3.28 -2.71
C LEU A 42 14.26 -4.00 -2.43
N THR A 43 15.30 -3.23 -2.13
CA THR A 43 16.48 -3.78 -1.48
C THR A 43 16.17 -4.00 0.00
N LYS A 44 16.99 -4.83 0.66
CA LYS A 44 16.85 -5.03 2.10
C LYS A 44 16.91 -3.69 2.85
N GLU A 45 17.85 -2.83 2.46
CA GLU A 45 18.01 -1.52 3.09
C GLU A 45 16.79 -0.63 2.92
N GLN A 46 16.20 -0.63 1.73
CA GLN A 46 14.98 0.13 1.47
C GLN A 46 13.80 -0.38 2.31
N ALA A 47 13.64 -1.69 2.42
CA ALA A 47 12.57 -2.28 3.22
C ALA A 47 12.77 -1.98 4.70
N GLU A 48 14.00 -2.11 5.20
CA GLU A 48 14.31 -1.79 6.59
C GLU A 48 14.06 -0.31 6.90
N GLY A 49 14.42 0.58 5.98
CA GLY A 49 14.18 2.01 6.13
C GLY A 49 12.70 2.37 6.11
N PHE A 50 11.95 1.76 5.21
CA PHE A 50 10.51 2.03 5.12
C PHE A 50 9.76 1.58 6.38
N TYR A 51 10.13 0.44 6.94
CA TYR A 51 9.52 -0.12 8.13
C TYR A 51 10.33 0.15 9.41
N ALA A 52 11.14 1.20 9.42
CA ALA A 52 12.07 1.48 10.52
C ALA A 52 11.38 1.57 11.89
N GLU A 53 10.15 2.07 11.95
CA GLU A 53 9.39 2.18 13.19
C GLU A 53 9.03 0.83 13.80
N HIS A 54 9.11 -0.25 13.01
CA HIS A 54 8.86 -1.61 13.48
C HIS A 54 10.13 -2.37 13.85
N LYS A 55 11.29 -1.74 13.72
CA LYS A 55 12.57 -2.36 14.04
C LYS A 55 12.58 -2.83 15.49
N GLY A 56 13.01 -4.07 15.70
CA GLY A 56 13.00 -4.69 17.03
C GLY A 56 11.71 -5.43 17.37
N ARG A 57 10.67 -5.31 16.54
CA ARG A 57 9.46 -6.12 16.70
C ARG A 57 9.68 -7.54 16.20
N PRO A 58 9.00 -8.55 16.79
CA PRO A 58 9.21 -9.94 16.36
C PRO A 58 8.93 -10.21 14.90
N PHE A 59 8.00 -9.46 14.30
CA PHE A 59 7.61 -9.64 12.89
C PHE A 59 8.49 -8.89 11.90
N PHE A 60 9.44 -8.07 12.37
CA PHE A 60 10.19 -7.16 11.50
C PHE A 60 10.99 -7.90 10.44
N ASP A 61 11.77 -8.91 10.84
CA ASP A 61 12.63 -9.66 9.91
C ASP A 61 11.81 -10.39 8.85
N GLY A 62 10.70 -11.00 9.25
CA GLY A 62 9.80 -11.69 8.33
C GLY A 62 9.14 -10.73 7.34
N LEU A 63 8.78 -9.54 7.80
CA LEU A 63 8.20 -8.51 6.94
C LEU A 63 9.23 -8.03 5.91
N VAL A 64 10.46 -7.74 6.31
CA VAL A 64 11.53 -7.33 5.41
C VAL A 64 11.81 -8.42 4.38
N GLU A 65 11.92 -9.68 4.82
CA GLU A 65 12.12 -10.80 3.91
C GLU A 65 10.99 -10.92 2.89
N PHE A 66 9.75 -10.83 3.34
CA PHE A 66 8.59 -10.88 2.46
C PHE A 66 8.59 -9.73 1.45
N MET A 67 8.79 -8.50 1.92
CA MET A 67 8.72 -7.31 1.06
C MET A 67 9.85 -7.24 0.03
N THR A 68 10.93 -7.96 0.23
CA THR A 68 12.05 -8.04 -0.73
C THR A 68 12.02 -9.29 -1.59
N SER A 69 11.02 -10.15 -1.40
CA SER A 69 10.93 -11.44 -2.09
C SER A 69 10.54 -11.34 -3.56
N GLY A 70 9.98 -10.23 -3.98
CA GLY A 70 9.56 -10.01 -5.37
C GLY A 70 9.17 -8.56 -5.61
N PRO A 71 8.79 -8.24 -6.86
CA PRO A 71 8.37 -6.88 -7.20
C PRO A 71 7.11 -6.46 -6.45
N ILE A 72 7.02 -5.15 -6.23
CA ILE A 72 5.84 -4.50 -5.65
C ILE A 72 5.39 -3.39 -6.58
N MET A 73 4.12 -2.97 -6.44
CA MET A 73 3.64 -1.74 -7.05
C MET A 73 3.44 -0.72 -5.95
N VAL A 74 4.01 0.47 -6.14
CA VAL A 74 3.77 1.59 -5.24
C VAL A 74 2.96 2.64 -5.98
N GLN A 75 2.00 3.26 -5.30
CA GLN A 75 1.10 4.23 -5.90
C GLN A 75 0.67 5.30 -4.90
N VAL A 76 0.32 6.47 -5.43
CA VAL A 76 -0.28 7.55 -4.66
C VAL A 76 -1.74 7.66 -5.09
N LEU A 77 -2.63 7.59 -4.13
CA LEU A 77 -4.07 7.71 -4.33
C LEU A 77 -4.50 9.10 -3.83
N GLU A 78 -5.32 9.79 -4.60
CA GLU A 78 -5.84 11.09 -4.22
C GLU A 78 -7.37 11.06 -4.21
N GLY A 79 -7.96 11.66 -3.19
CA GLY A 79 -9.41 11.75 -3.04
C GLY A 79 -9.77 12.38 -1.71
N GLU A 80 -11.06 12.60 -1.50
CA GLU A 80 -11.52 13.12 -0.21
C GLU A 80 -11.30 12.07 0.87
N ASN A 81 -10.73 12.49 2.00
CA ASN A 81 -10.52 11.61 3.16
C ASN A 81 -9.79 10.31 2.79
N ALA A 82 -8.77 10.45 1.93
CA ALA A 82 -8.15 9.29 1.28
C ALA A 82 -7.53 8.30 2.23
N VAL A 83 -6.87 8.77 3.30
CA VAL A 83 -6.20 7.88 4.26
C VAL A 83 -7.20 6.92 4.88
N GLN A 84 -8.27 7.44 5.46
CA GLN A 84 -9.26 6.60 6.15
C GLN A 84 -10.03 5.72 5.17
N ARG A 85 -10.45 6.28 4.03
CA ARG A 85 -11.21 5.51 3.04
C ARG A 85 -10.40 4.36 2.48
N ASN A 86 -9.10 4.57 2.24
CA ASN A 86 -8.24 3.48 1.79
C ASN A 86 -8.12 2.39 2.86
N ARG A 87 -7.98 2.77 4.12
CA ARG A 87 -7.94 1.78 5.20
C ARG A 87 -9.24 0.97 5.26
N ASP A 88 -10.37 1.63 5.03
CA ASP A 88 -11.67 0.95 5.02
C ASP A 88 -11.76 -0.10 3.89
N ILE A 89 -11.31 0.23 2.69
CA ILE A 89 -11.37 -0.72 1.59
C ILE A 89 -10.30 -1.81 1.67
N MET A 90 -9.17 -1.54 2.35
CA MET A 90 -8.16 -2.56 2.58
C MET A 90 -8.65 -3.64 3.53
N GLY A 91 -9.39 -3.25 4.55
CA GLY A 91 -9.85 -4.17 5.60
C GLY A 91 -8.82 -4.39 6.70
N ALA A 92 -9.17 -5.26 7.65
CA ALA A 92 -8.33 -5.54 8.80
C ALA A 92 -6.97 -6.11 8.38
N THR A 93 -5.93 -5.77 9.14
CA THR A 93 -4.55 -6.22 8.88
C THR A 93 -4.47 -7.75 8.83
N ASN A 94 -5.16 -8.43 9.75
CA ASN A 94 -5.28 -9.87 9.69
C ASN A 94 -6.42 -10.24 8.74
N PRO A 95 -6.14 -10.97 7.63
CA PRO A 95 -7.18 -11.33 6.66
C PRO A 95 -8.33 -12.12 7.27
N ASP A 96 -8.07 -12.90 8.33
CA ASP A 96 -9.12 -13.68 8.99
C ASP A 96 -10.18 -12.78 9.63
N ASN A 97 -9.83 -11.54 9.95
CA ASN A 97 -10.73 -10.57 10.54
C ASN A 97 -11.26 -9.55 9.52
N ALA A 98 -10.84 -9.63 8.26
CA ALA A 98 -11.24 -8.68 7.24
C ALA A 98 -12.66 -8.98 6.77
N LEU A 99 -13.48 -7.93 6.70
CA LEU A 99 -14.85 -8.07 6.22
C LEU A 99 -14.89 -8.43 4.74
N ALA A 100 -15.89 -9.21 4.35
CA ALA A 100 -16.10 -9.59 2.96
C ALA A 100 -16.16 -8.33 2.07
N GLY A 101 -15.55 -8.40 0.91
CA GLY A 101 -15.49 -7.28 -0.04
C GLY A 101 -14.32 -6.34 0.16
N THR A 102 -13.53 -6.50 1.23
CA THR A 102 -12.30 -5.74 1.41
C THR A 102 -11.17 -6.36 0.60
N LEU A 103 -10.13 -5.57 0.33
CA LEU A 103 -8.98 -6.06 -0.45
C LEU A 103 -8.29 -7.23 0.23
N ARG A 104 -8.10 -7.15 1.54
CA ARG A 104 -7.43 -8.23 2.26
C ARG A 104 -8.25 -9.49 2.34
N ALA A 105 -9.57 -9.37 2.45
CA ALA A 105 -10.44 -10.54 2.40
C ALA A 105 -10.34 -11.26 1.06
N ASP A 106 -10.22 -10.50 -0.03
CA ASP A 106 -10.26 -11.05 -1.39
C ASP A 106 -8.88 -11.46 -1.92
N PHE A 107 -7.80 -10.75 -1.52
CA PHE A 107 -6.49 -10.91 -2.16
C PHE A 107 -5.35 -11.31 -1.23
N ALA A 108 -5.55 -11.30 0.08
CA ALA A 108 -4.49 -11.67 1.02
C ALA A 108 -4.33 -13.18 1.12
N ASP A 109 -3.09 -13.64 1.30
CA ASP A 109 -2.79 -15.06 1.50
C ASP A 109 -2.59 -15.39 2.98
N SER A 110 -2.08 -14.44 3.77
CA SER A 110 -1.81 -14.64 5.19
C SER A 110 -1.66 -13.30 5.90
N PHE A 111 -1.41 -13.33 7.20
CA PHE A 111 -1.17 -12.11 7.98
C PHE A 111 0.02 -11.30 7.42
N THR A 112 1.13 -11.95 7.10
CA THR A 112 2.30 -11.29 6.52
C THR A 112 2.07 -10.95 5.05
N ALA A 113 1.56 -11.91 4.28
CA ALA A 113 1.27 -11.74 2.85
C ALA A 113 -0.16 -11.24 2.68
N ASN A 114 -0.44 -10.03 3.20
CA ASN A 114 -1.80 -9.51 3.28
C ASN A 114 -2.16 -8.53 2.15
N ALA A 115 -1.50 -8.65 1.03
CA ALA A 115 -1.79 -8.05 -0.27
C ALA A 115 -1.46 -6.58 -0.40
N VAL A 116 -1.82 -5.72 0.56
CA VAL A 116 -1.72 -4.27 0.39
C VAL A 116 -1.21 -3.59 1.66
N HIS A 117 -0.58 -2.43 1.45
CA HIS A 117 -0.22 -1.48 2.50
C HIS A 117 -0.90 -0.15 2.19
N GLY A 118 -1.32 0.55 3.21
CA GLY A 118 -1.81 1.92 3.11
C GLY A 118 -1.34 2.73 4.32
N SER A 119 -1.12 4.03 4.11
CA SER A 119 -0.70 4.92 5.18
C SER A 119 -1.76 4.97 6.29
N ASP A 120 -1.31 5.12 7.52
CA ASP A 120 -2.20 5.16 8.69
C ASP A 120 -2.60 6.57 9.14
N ALA A 121 -1.93 7.59 8.60
CA ALA A 121 -2.20 9.00 8.91
C ALA A 121 -1.68 9.88 7.78
N VAL A 122 -2.09 11.15 7.78
CA VAL A 122 -1.63 12.11 6.77
C VAL A 122 -0.11 12.30 6.84
N GLU A 123 0.46 12.37 8.05
CA GLU A 123 1.91 12.51 8.25
C GLU A 123 2.67 11.30 7.72
N SER A 124 2.15 10.10 7.96
CA SER A 124 2.73 8.87 7.44
C SER A 124 2.68 8.88 5.92
N ALA A 125 1.56 9.30 5.35
CA ALA A 125 1.41 9.38 3.89
C ALA A 125 2.44 10.31 3.27
N GLN A 126 2.66 11.48 3.84
CA GLN A 126 3.66 12.43 3.34
C GLN A 126 5.07 11.83 3.34
N ARG A 127 5.46 11.19 4.43
CA ARG A 127 6.76 10.55 4.56
C ARG A 127 6.92 9.39 3.57
N GLU A 128 5.90 8.56 3.46
CA GLU A 128 5.94 7.36 2.61
C GLU A 128 5.95 7.72 1.13
N ILE A 129 5.17 8.72 0.74
CA ILE A 129 5.18 9.21 -0.65
C ILE A 129 6.56 9.73 -1.01
N ALA A 130 7.14 10.58 -0.16
CA ALA A 130 8.47 11.15 -0.41
C ALA A 130 9.58 10.09 -0.43
N TYR A 131 9.36 8.96 0.22
CA TYR A 131 10.32 7.86 0.23
C TYR A 131 10.48 7.23 -1.15
N PHE A 132 9.39 7.17 -1.93
CA PHE A 132 9.38 6.47 -3.22
C PHE A 132 9.25 7.38 -4.44
N PHE A 133 8.71 8.59 -4.27
CA PHE A 133 8.39 9.46 -5.40
C PHE A 133 9.05 10.82 -5.25
N ALA A 134 9.69 11.30 -6.32
CA ALA A 134 10.07 12.71 -6.43
C ALA A 134 8.82 13.52 -6.80
N ALA A 135 8.85 14.82 -6.52
CA ALA A 135 7.69 15.69 -6.79
C ALA A 135 7.28 15.67 -8.27
N ASP A 136 8.23 15.54 -9.19
CA ASP A 136 7.96 15.50 -10.63
C ASP A 136 7.48 14.14 -11.13
N GLU A 137 7.36 13.17 -10.24
CA GLU A 137 6.77 11.85 -10.55
C GLU A 137 5.31 11.76 -10.14
N ILE A 138 4.74 12.82 -9.59
CA ILE A 138 3.36 12.86 -9.11
C ILE A 138 2.57 13.79 -10.03
N PHE A 139 1.45 13.30 -10.56
CA PHE A 139 0.70 14.00 -11.59
C PHE A 139 -0.76 14.18 -11.16
N PRO A 140 -1.05 15.24 -10.37
CA PRO A 140 -2.44 15.52 -9.99
C PRO A 140 -3.28 15.75 -11.24
N ARG A 141 -4.51 15.27 -11.21
CA ARG A 141 -5.40 15.34 -12.39
C ARG A 141 -6.28 16.59 -12.41
N ARG A 142 -6.13 17.45 -11.40
CA ARG A 142 -6.93 18.68 -11.27
C ARG A 142 -6.12 19.79 -10.60
#